data_537c2346847fc06c6ebf3363f8f7b3dc
#
_entry.id   537c2346847fc06c6ebf3363f8f7b3dc
#
_cell.length_a   1.000
_cell.length_b   1.000
_cell.length_c   1.000
_cell.angle_alpha   90.00
_cell.angle_beta   90.00
_cell.angle_gamma   90.00
#
_symmetry.space_group_name_H-M   'P 1'
#
loop_
_entity.id
_entity.type
_entity.pdbx_description
1 polymer ?
#
loop_
_entity_poly.entity_id
_entity_poly.type
_entity_poly.pdbx_seq_one_letter_code
_entity_poly.pdbx_strand_id
1 'polypeptide(L)'
;LDIKRSIGLARGKNDAVDAARIAEFAYTRRGKLRLYEKPSEGIIKLQYLLTERRQYVRQRTAIINLHSAMGQYETSAGRLRNESAINHTEKLIKKVEEQMQTVISEDPAIKRNFDLVHSVKGIGLINAINTIVYTNNFKSFESPRKYACYIGVAPFDYTSGTSIRGKTQVSKICRTQQKAELSMAARSAIVHDPGLRRYYQRKMKEKGGDKSAHGIVINAIKFKLILRMFAVVRAGEPYRVLNY
;
A
#
# COMPACT_ATOMS: atom_id res chain seq x y z
N LEU A 1 -16.42 -11.93 -6.17
CA LEU A 1 -15.52 -13.09 -6.02
C LEU A 1 -15.59 -13.68 -4.61
N ASP A 2 -15.69 -12.85 -3.58
CA ASP A 2 -15.67 -13.30 -2.17
C ASP A 2 -17.02 -13.91 -1.74
N ILE A 3 -18.14 -13.40 -2.26
CA ILE A 3 -19.47 -14.00 -2.08
C ILE A 3 -19.51 -15.40 -2.67
N LYS A 4 -18.97 -15.58 -3.89
CA LYS A 4 -18.91 -16.89 -4.54
C LYS A 4 -18.06 -17.89 -3.76
N ARG A 5 -16.99 -17.43 -3.12
CA ARG A 5 -16.13 -18.29 -2.27
C ARG A 5 -16.79 -18.67 -0.95
N SER A 6 -17.68 -17.82 -0.41
CA SER A 6 -18.36 -18.09 0.85
C SER A 6 -19.51 -19.10 0.74
N ILE A 7 -20.08 -19.28 -0.47
CA ILE A 7 -21.23 -20.17 -0.73
C ILE A 7 -20.77 -21.54 -1.24
N GLY A 8 -19.46 -21.74 -1.53
CA GLY A 8 -18.91 -23.00 -2.03
C GLY A 8 -18.84 -23.09 -3.56
N LEU A 9 -18.44 -24.26 -4.06
CA LEU A 9 -18.26 -24.56 -5.49
C LEU A 9 -19.63 -24.78 -6.16
N ALA A 10 -20.30 -23.71 -6.60
CA ALA A 10 -21.47 -23.83 -7.45
C ALA A 10 -21.11 -23.60 -8.91
N ARG A 11 -21.43 -24.57 -9.79
CA ARG A 11 -21.30 -24.47 -11.24
C ARG A 11 -22.44 -23.63 -11.81
N GLY A 12 -22.17 -22.89 -12.87
CA GLY A 12 -23.13 -22.01 -13.57
C GLY A 12 -22.78 -20.53 -13.36
N LYS A 13 -22.71 -19.79 -14.46
CA LYS A 13 -22.54 -18.35 -14.48
C LYS A 13 -23.75 -17.76 -15.20
N ASN A 14 -24.66 -17.18 -14.41
CA ASN A 14 -25.84 -16.51 -14.91
C ASN A 14 -26.09 -15.33 -13.97
N ASP A 15 -26.44 -14.17 -14.51
CA ASP A 15 -26.66 -12.95 -13.76
C ASP A 15 -27.78 -13.10 -12.71
N ALA A 16 -28.83 -13.88 -13.02
CA ALA A 16 -29.90 -14.17 -12.08
C ALA A 16 -29.41 -14.98 -10.87
N VAL A 17 -28.54 -15.97 -11.08
CA VAL A 17 -27.93 -16.76 -10.00
C VAL A 17 -26.97 -15.91 -9.17
N ASP A 18 -26.20 -15.02 -9.80
CA ASP A 18 -25.30 -14.13 -9.07
C ASP A 18 -26.08 -13.08 -8.30
N ALA A 19 -27.20 -12.55 -8.85
CA ALA A 19 -28.11 -11.63 -8.13
C ALA A 19 -28.76 -12.32 -6.92
N ALA A 20 -29.25 -13.54 -7.06
CA ALA A 20 -29.82 -14.32 -5.95
C ALA A 20 -28.81 -14.55 -4.82
N ARG A 21 -27.56 -14.91 -5.16
CA ARG A 21 -26.46 -15.10 -4.19
C ARG A 21 -26.10 -13.79 -3.47
N ILE A 22 -26.08 -12.67 -4.19
CA ILE A 22 -25.85 -11.35 -3.59
C ILE A 22 -26.96 -11.01 -2.60
N ALA A 23 -28.22 -11.23 -2.98
CA ALA A 23 -29.39 -10.99 -2.13
C ALA A 23 -29.36 -11.87 -0.87
N GLU A 24 -29.09 -13.18 -1.00
CA GLU A 24 -28.94 -14.09 0.12
C GLU A 24 -27.81 -13.68 1.06
N PHE A 25 -26.63 -13.36 0.52
CA PHE A 25 -25.51 -12.88 1.30
C PHE A 25 -25.82 -11.57 2.04
N ALA A 26 -26.49 -10.64 1.37
CA ALA A 26 -26.92 -9.37 1.96
C ALA A 26 -27.93 -9.60 3.09
N TYR A 27 -28.91 -10.45 2.88
CA TYR A 27 -29.92 -10.78 3.88
C TYR A 27 -29.33 -11.48 5.12
N THR A 28 -28.52 -12.51 4.92
CA THR A 28 -27.91 -13.29 6.01
C THR A 28 -26.91 -12.48 6.84
N ARG A 29 -26.29 -11.46 6.23
CA ARG A 29 -25.29 -10.62 6.88
C ARG A 29 -25.71 -9.19 7.13
N ARG A 30 -27.01 -8.87 7.03
CA ARG A 30 -27.55 -7.50 7.14
C ARG A 30 -27.06 -6.72 8.37
N GLY A 31 -26.89 -7.40 9.51
CA GLY A 31 -26.37 -6.76 10.74
C GLY A 31 -24.85 -6.51 10.76
N LYS A 32 -24.11 -7.01 9.75
CA LYS A 32 -22.65 -6.86 9.64
C LYS A 32 -22.21 -6.10 8.39
N LEU A 33 -23.18 -5.75 7.52
CA LEU A 33 -22.90 -4.99 6.32
C LEU A 33 -22.67 -3.53 6.68
N ARG A 34 -21.67 -2.94 6.04
CA ARG A 34 -21.48 -1.48 6.03
C ARG A 34 -22.06 -0.94 4.73
N LEU A 35 -22.81 0.12 4.85
CA LEU A 35 -23.28 0.86 3.68
C LEU A 35 -22.05 1.44 2.94
N TYR A 36 -22.14 1.43 1.62
CA TYR A 36 -21.09 2.01 0.79
C TYR A 36 -21.12 3.54 0.92
N GLU A 37 -20.03 4.10 1.39
CA GLU A 37 -19.79 5.54 1.37
C GLU A 37 -19.01 5.90 0.11
N LYS A 38 -19.61 6.70 -0.76
CA LYS A 38 -18.95 7.19 -1.96
C LYS A 38 -17.74 8.05 -1.58
N PRO A 39 -16.54 7.76 -2.11
CA PRO A 39 -15.39 8.62 -1.89
C PRO A 39 -15.62 10.03 -2.44
N SER A 40 -14.93 11.02 -1.88
CA SER A 40 -14.96 12.39 -2.43
C SER A 40 -14.41 12.40 -3.85
N GLU A 41 -14.79 13.42 -4.62
CA GLU A 41 -14.29 13.60 -5.99
C GLU A 41 -12.75 13.68 -6.03
N GLY A 42 -12.15 14.35 -5.05
CA GLY A 42 -10.69 14.41 -4.88
C GLY A 42 -10.06 13.04 -4.71
N ILE A 43 -10.65 12.14 -3.90
CA ILE A 43 -10.15 10.77 -3.73
C ILE A 43 -10.27 9.97 -5.04
N ILE A 44 -11.37 10.12 -5.77
CA ILE A 44 -11.56 9.44 -7.07
C ILE A 44 -10.51 9.93 -8.08
N LYS A 45 -10.28 11.24 -8.16
CA LYS A 45 -9.23 11.83 -9.01
C LYS A 45 -7.83 11.30 -8.62
N LEU A 46 -7.49 11.27 -7.34
CA LEU A 46 -6.21 10.74 -6.87
C LEU A 46 -6.06 9.24 -7.19
N GLN A 47 -7.13 8.45 -7.09
CA GLN A 47 -7.10 7.03 -7.45
C GLN A 47 -6.79 6.82 -8.95
N TYR A 48 -7.39 7.64 -9.81
CA TYR A 48 -7.11 7.65 -11.24
C TYR A 48 -5.65 8.00 -11.51
N LEU A 49 -5.17 9.13 -10.98
CA LEU A 49 -3.79 9.59 -11.15
C LEU A 49 -2.75 8.58 -10.62
N LEU A 50 -3.02 7.91 -9.50
CA LEU A 50 -2.17 6.81 -9.03
C LEU A 50 -2.09 5.66 -10.03
N THR A 51 -3.20 5.33 -10.68
CA THR A 51 -3.26 4.25 -11.68
C THR A 51 -2.48 4.65 -12.94
N GLU A 52 -2.67 5.87 -13.41
CA GLU A 52 -1.94 6.44 -14.54
C GLU A 52 -0.43 6.50 -14.27
N ARG A 53 -0.01 7.04 -13.13
CA ARG A 53 1.39 7.05 -12.73
C ARG A 53 2.00 5.64 -12.74
N ARG A 54 1.29 4.64 -12.22
CA ARG A 54 1.75 3.25 -12.21
C ARG A 54 1.98 2.71 -13.61
N GLN A 55 1.12 3.08 -14.55
CA GLN A 55 1.28 2.69 -15.95
C GLN A 55 2.58 3.25 -16.52
N TYR A 56 2.86 4.54 -16.32
CA TYR A 56 4.11 5.15 -16.81
C TYR A 56 5.34 4.57 -16.11
N VAL A 57 5.30 4.31 -14.81
CA VAL A 57 6.40 3.64 -14.09
C VAL A 57 6.67 2.23 -14.65
N ARG A 58 5.62 1.47 -14.99
CA ARG A 58 5.78 0.14 -15.61
C ARG A 58 6.40 0.24 -17.00
N GLN A 59 5.95 1.18 -17.83
CA GLN A 59 6.52 1.42 -19.16
C GLN A 59 7.99 1.78 -19.05
N ARG A 60 8.34 2.74 -18.19
CA ARG A 60 9.73 3.12 -17.95
C ARG A 60 10.58 1.92 -17.53
N THR A 61 10.09 1.14 -16.58
CA THR A 61 10.82 -0.03 -16.07
C THR A 61 11.02 -1.10 -17.16
N ALA A 62 10.01 -1.31 -18.02
CA ALA A 62 10.13 -2.24 -19.15
C ALA A 62 11.22 -1.81 -20.12
N ILE A 63 11.30 -0.51 -20.44
CA ILE A 63 12.33 0.02 -21.33
C ILE A 63 13.73 -0.11 -20.70
N ILE A 64 13.87 0.23 -19.41
CA ILE A 64 15.13 0.09 -18.68
C ILE A 64 15.59 -1.37 -18.65
N ASN A 65 14.68 -2.31 -18.38
CA ASN A 65 14.99 -3.73 -18.38
C ASN A 65 15.41 -4.24 -19.76
N LEU A 66 14.72 -3.80 -20.84
CA LEU A 66 15.10 -4.11 -22.21
C LEU A 66 16.50 -3.59 -22.52
N HIS A 67 16.77 -2.32 -22.23
CA HIS A 67 18.09 -1.72 -22.41
C HIS A 67 19.18 -2.48 -21.66
N SER A 68 18.93 -2.84 -20.39
CA SER A 68 19.86 -3.63 -19.58
C SER A 68 20.08 -5.06 -20.14
N ALA A 69 19.03 -5.70 -20.67
CA ALA A 69 19.10 -7.05 -21.21
C ALA A 69 19.84 -7.11 -22.57
N MET A 70 19.72 -6.08 -23.41
CA MET A 70 20.42 -6.02 -24.70
C MET A 70 21.92 -5.86 -24.57
N GLY A 71 22.40 -5.13 -23.54
CA GLY A 71 23.82 -4.98 -23.22
C GLY A 71 24.67 -4.60 -24.45
N GLN A 72 25.68 -5.43 -24.78
CA GLN A 72 26.59 -5.21 -25.91
C GLN A 72 25.93 -5.35 -27.30
N TYR A 73 24.74 -5.94 -27.39
CA TYR A 73 24.02 -6.08 -28.67
C TYR A 73 23.15 -4.86 -29.01
N GLU A 74 23.05 -3.89 -28.13
CA GLU A 74 22.28 -2.69 -28.40
C GLU A 74 23.00 -1.76 -29.39
N THR A 75 22.28 -1.39 -30.45
CA THR A 75 22.80 -0.41 -31.42
C THR A 75 22.79 1.00 -30.82
N SER A 76 23.68 1.88 -31.30
CA SER A 76 23.70 3.30 -30.89
C SER A 76 22.36 3.98 -31.09
N ALA A 77 21.70 3.72 -32.23
CA ALA A 77 20.38 4.24 -32.54
C ALA A 77 19.30 3.64 -31.59
N GLY A 78 19.43 2.37 -31.21
CA GLY A 78 18.56 1.72 -30.22
C GLY A 78 18.66 2.38 -28.85
N ARG A 79 19.86 2.64 -28.40
CA ARG A 79 20.14 3.33 -27.14
C ARG A 79 19.48 4.72 -27.09
N LEU A 80 19.68 5.53 -28.13
CA LEU A 80 19.09 6.87 -28.21
C LEU A 80 17.57 6.84 -28.17
N ARG A 81 16.93 5.87 -28.85
CA ARG A 81 15.45 5.69 -28.76
C ARG A 81 15.00 5.32 -27.36
N ASN A 82 15.69 4.40 -26.70
CA ASN A 82 15.36 3.97 -25.34
C ASN A 82 15.55 5.11 -24.33
N GLU A 83 16.62 5.86 -24.40
CA GLU A 83 16.87 7.05 -23.56
C GLU A 83 15.78 8.11 -23.78
N SER A 84 15.39 8.39 -25.04
CA SER A 84 14.30 9.31 -25.35
C SER A 84 12.97 8.86 -24.76
N ALA A 85 12.65 7.57 -24.86
CA ALA A 85 11.42 7.00 -24.30
C ALA A 85 11.42 7.02 -22.76
N ILE A 86 12.56 6.74 -22.12
CA ILE A 86 12.72 6.87 -20.66
C ILE A 86 12.48 8.31 -20.23
N ASN A 87 13.15 9.28 -20.86
CA ASN A 87 13.00 10.70 -20.56
C ASN A 87 11.56 11.19 -20.75
N HIS A 88 10.87 10.70 -21.80
CA HIS A 88 9.47 11.02 -22.02
C HIS A 88 8.57 10.51 -20.90
N THR A 89 8.72 9.23 -20.54
CA THR A 89 7.92 8.64 -19.45
C THR A 89 8.20 9.29 -18.10
N GLU A 90 9.42 9.72 -17.82
CA GLU A 90 9.76 10.47 -16.60
C GLU A 90 9.08 11.84 -16.54
N LYS A 91 9.00 12.55 -17.67
CA LYS A 91 8.25 13.81 -17.77
C LYS A 91 6.76 13.59 -17.52
N LEU A 92 6.17 12.50 -18.02
CA LEU A 92 4.77 12.15 -17.76
C LEU A 92 4.53 11.82 -16.29
N ILE A 93 5.41 11.04 -15.67
CA ILE A 93 5.33 10.72 -14.22
C ILE A 93 5.34 12.02 -13.41
N LYS A 94 6.25 12.94 -13.71
CA LYS A 94 6.35 14.22 -13.01
C LYS A 94 5.07 15.05 -13.15
N LYS A 95 4.52 15.17 -14.36
CA LYS A 95 3.26 15.87 -14.61
C LYS A 95 2.09 15.30 -13.79
N VAL A 96 1.98 13.96 -13.74
CA VAL A 96 0.94 13.30 -12.94
C VAL A 96 1.14 13.57 -11.44
N GLU A 97 2.38 13.55 -10.95
CA GLU A 97 2.67 13.90 -9.55
C GLU A 97 2.35 15.35 -9.22
N GLU A 98 2.58 16.28 -10.13
CA GLU A 98 2.17 17.70 -10.00
C GLU A 98 0.64 17.83 -9.95
N GLN A 99 -0.09 17.12 -10.82
CA GLN A 99 -1.55 17.09 -10.78
C GLN A 99 -2.09 16.49 -9.46
N MET A 100 -1.45 15.45 -8.92
CA MET A 100 -1.82 14.92 -7.60
C MET A 100 -1.69 16.00 -6.51
N GLN A 101 -0.64 16.79 -6.53
CA GLN A 101 -0.45 17.89 -5.57
C GLN A 101 -1.52 18.97 -5.71
N THR A 102 -1.92 19.30 -6.95
CA THR A 102 -3.05 20.22 -7.20
C THR A 102 -4.34 19.68 -6.60
N VAL A 103 -4.71 18.43 -6.87
CA VAL A 103 -5.93 17.82 -6.30
C VAL A 103 -5.88 17.79 -4.76
N ILE A 104 -4.71 17.54 -4.16
CA ILE A 104 -4.56 17.59 -2.71
C ILE A 104 -4.80 19.00 -2.18
N SER A 105 -4.29 20.03 -2.86
CA SER A 105 -4.42 21.42 -2.43
C SER A 105 -5.85 21.96 -2.54
N GLU A 106 -6.64 21.43 -3.48
CA GLU A 106 -8.05 21.83 -3.71
C GLU A 106 -9.03 21.25 -2.67
N ASP A 107 -8.69 20.15 -1.98
CA ASP A 107 -9.54 19.53 -0.95
C ASP A 107 -8.91 19.70 0.44
N PRO A 108 -9.43 20.61 1.27
CA PRO A 108 -8.86 20.90 2.61
C PRO A 108 -8.80 19.67 3.53
N ALA A 109 -9.77 18.76 3.41
CA ALA A 109 -9.80 17.55 4.24
C ALA A 109 -8.72 16.54 3.81
N ILE A 110 -8.50 16.41 2.51
CA ILE A 110 -7.41 15.60 1.97
C ILE A 110 -6.07 16.24 2.32
N LYS A 111 -5.92 17.55 2.10
CA LYS A 111 -4.67 18.28 2.37
C LYS A 111 -4.25 18.13 3.81
N ARG A 112 -5.15 18.37 4.76
CA ARG A 112 -4.86 18.23 6.20
C ARG A 112 -4.29 16.83 6.52
N ASN A 113 -4.97 15.78 6.10
CA ASN A 113 -4.53 14.42 6.39
C ASN A 113 -3.27 14.04 5.61
N PHE A 114 -3.09 14.56 4.39
CA PHE A 114 -1.86 14.39 3.62
C PHE A 114 -0.66 15.00 4.35
N ASP A 115 -0.75 16.24 4.80
CA ASP A 115 0.34 16.94 5.51
C ASP A 115 0.73 16.17 6.79
N LEU A 116 -0.26 15.68 7.55
CA LEU A 116 -0.05 14.87 8.73
C LEU A 116 0.66 13.55 8.42
N VAL A 117 0.17 12.81 7.43
CA VAL A 117 0.74 11.51 7.04
C VAL A 117 2.13 11.67 6.44
N HIS A 118 2.34 12.69 5.62
CA HIS A 118 3.62 13.00 4.99
C HIS A 118 4.69 13.43 6.00
N SER A 119 4.29 13.96 7.15
CA SER A 119 5.21 14.29 8.24
C SER A 119 5.91 13.07 8.85
N VAL A 120 5.33 11.86 8.70
CA VAL A 120 5.91 10.62 9.22
C VAL A 120 7.18 10.26 8.45
N LYS A 121 8.30 10.18 9.14
CA LYS A 121 9.61 9.88 8.52
C LYS A 121 9.59 8.59 7.71
N GLY A 122 10.00 8.69 6.44
CA GLY A 122 9.98 7.61 5.46
C GLY A 122 8.72 7.53 4.61
N ILE A 123 7.67 8.27 4.93
CA ILE A 123 6.45 8.35 4.11
C ILE A 123 6.61 9.50 3.10
N GLY A 124 6.82 9.15 1.83
CA GLY A 124 6.84 10.09 0.72
C GLY A 124 5.45 10.31 0.09
N LEU A 125 5.40 11.21 -0.91
CA LEU A 125 4.20 11.60 -1.65
C LEU A 125 3.28 10.41 -1.99
N ILE A 126 3.82 9.42 -2.69
CA ILE A 126 3.03 8.29 -3.20
C ILE A 126 2.48 7.41 -2.07
N ASN A 127 3.26 7.16 -1.00
CA ASN A 127 2.78 6.38 0.14
C ASN A 127 1.69 7.12 0.92
N ALA A 128 1.79 8.45 1.06
CA ALA A 128 0.76 9.26 1.70
C ALA A 128 -0.54 9.23 0.89
N ILE A 129 -0.47 9.49 -0.42
CA ILE A 129 -1.64 9.46 -1.31
C ILE A 129 -2.27 8.07 -1.34
N ASN A 130 -1.49 7.00 -1.47
CA ASN A 130 -2.01 5.64 -1.41
C ASN A 130 -2.77 5.37 -0.11
N THR A 131 -2.23 5.79 1.03
CA THR A 131 -2.91 5.58 2.31
C THR A 131 -4.24 6.33 2.35
N ILE A 132 -4.28 7.59 1.92
CA ILE A 132 -5.50 8.40 1.84
C ILE A 132 -6.54 7.75 0.94
N VAL A 133 -6.17 7.37 -0.28
CA VAL A 133 -7.08 6.76 -1.27
C VAL A 133 -7.64 5.45 -0.75
N TYR A 134 -6.81 4.54 -0.26
CA TYR A 134 -7.27 3.21 0.15
C TYR A 134 -7.99 3.18 1.50
N THR A 135 -7.79 4.18 2.33
CA THR A 135 -8.54 4.35 3.58
C THR A 135 -9.77 5.22 3.44
N ASN A 136 -10.07 5.72 2.23
CA ASN A 136 -11.09 6.76 2.01
C ASN A 136 -10.91 7.92 3.00
N ASN A 137 -9.71 8.49 2.99
CA ASN A 137 -9.30 9.54 3.93
C ASN A 137 -9.48 9.14 5.41
N PHE A 138 -9.05 7.93 5.76
CA PHE A 138 -9.13 7.30 7.10
C PHE A 138 -10.55 6.97 7.60
N LYS A 139 -11.58 7.00 6.73
CA LYS A 139 -12.96 6.66 7.08
C LYS A 139 -13.25 5.15 6.99
N SER A 140 -12.61 4.42 6.06
CA SER A 140 -12.94 3.01 5.78
C SER A 140 -12.43 2.01 6.81
N PHE A 141 -11.51 2.38 7.70
CA PHE A 141 -10.91 1.47 8.67
C PHE A 141 -11.01 2.02 10.10
N GLU A 142 -11.67 1.29 10.98
CA GLU A 142 -11.83 1.65 12.40
C GLU A 142 -10.50 1.64 13.17
N SER A 143 -9.53 0.82 12.71
CA SER A 143 -8.25 0.71 13.38
C SER A 143 -7.11 0.52 12.37
N PRO A 144 -5.90 0.97 12.73
CA PRO A 144 -4.71 0.74 11.91
C PRO A 144 -4.42 -0.74 11.68
N ARG A 145 -4.78 -1.62 12.63
CA ARG A 145 -4.61 -3.06 12.49
C ARG A 145 -5.51 -3.64 11.39
N LYS A 146 -6.76 -3.18 11.25
CA LYS A 146 -7.65 -3.59 10.14
C LYS A 146 -7.08 -3.19 8.78
N TYR A 147 -6.54 -1.98 8.67
CA TYR A 147 -5.83 -1.56 7.44
C TYR A 147 -4.56 -2.38 7.19
N ALA A 148 -3.76 -2.66 8.23
CA ALA A 148 -2.58 -3.51 8.11
C ALA A 148 -2.91 -4.95 7.67
N CYS A 149 -4.05 -5.50 8.11
CA CYS A 149 -4.58 -6.78 7.62
C CYS A 149 -4.94 -6.71 6.13
N TYR A 150 -5.64 -5.66 5.72
CA TYR A 150 -6.06 -5.44 4.33
C TYR A 150 -4.88 -5.38 3.35
N ILE A 151 -3.77 -4.74 3.74
CA ILE A 151 -2.55 -4.67 2.92
C ILE A 151 -1.58 -5.83 3.15
N GLY A 152 -1.90 -6.78 4.03
CA GLY A 152 -1.10 -7.97 4.30
C GLY A 152 0.19 -7.73 5.06
N VAL A 153 0.18 -6.74 5.97
CA VAL A 153 1.31 -6.42 6.84
C VAL A 153 1.13 -6.99 8.24
N ALA A 154 -0.11 -7.02 8.74
CA ALA A 154 -0.39 -7.60 10.05
C ALA A 154 -0.26 -9.13 10.03
N PRO A 155 0.50 -9.71 10.95
CA PRO A 155 0.57 -11.14 11.09
C PRO A 155 -0.66 -11.69 11.82
N PHE A 156 -1.03 -12.92 11.48
CA PHE A 156 -2.06 -13.70 12.15
C PHE A 156 -1.43 -14.92 12.81
N ASP A 157 -1.84 -15.18 14.03
CA ASP A 157 -1.47 -16.41 14.70
C ASP A 157 -2.24 -17.59 14.10
N TYR A 158 -1.54 -18.70 13.94
CA TYR A 158 -2.13 -19.95 13.49
C TYR A 158 -2.11 -20.93 14.65
N THR A 159 -3.19 -20.92 15.40
CA THR A 159 -3.37 -21.81 16.55
C THR A 159 -4.72 -22.52 16.43
N SER A 160 -4.76 -23.80 16.74
CA SER A 160 -6.01 -24.57 16.85
C SER A 160 -5.95 -25.43 18.09
N GLY A 161 -6.85 -25.14 19.02
CA GLY A 161 -6.86 -25.78 20.35
C GLY A 161 -5.56 -25.54 21.12
N THR A 162 -5.20 -26.49 21.97
CA THR A 162 -3.98 -26.46 22.79
C THR A 162 -2.76 -27.10 22.11
N SER A 163 -2.98 -27.91 21.08
CA SER A 163 -1.96 -28.78 20.46
C SER A 163 -1.31 -28.19 19.21
N ILE A 164 -2.01 -27.34 18.43
CA ILE A 164 -1.49 -26.80 17.18
C ILE A 164 -1.03 -25.37 17.38
N ARG A 165 0.30 -25.16 17.31
CA ARG A 165 0.94 -23.84 17.29
C ARG A 165 1.76 -23.69 16.03
N GLY A 166 1.14 -23.17 14.97
CA GLY A 166 1.82 -22.87 13.71
C GLY A 166 2.59 -21.56 13.74
N LYS A 167 3.44 -21.35 12.72
CA LYS A 167 4.16 -20.08 12.56
C LYS A 167 3.19 -18.95 12.23
N THR A 168 3.29 -17.86 12.98
CA THR A 168 2.57 -16.60 12.68
C THR A 168 2.90 -16.11 11.27
N GLN A 169 1.90 -15.93 10.43
CA GLN A 169 2.06 -15.55 9.03
C GLN A 169 1.14 -14.39 8.63
N VAL A 170 1.56 -13.63 7.64
CA VAL A 170 0.72 -12.60 7.01
C VAL A 170 -0.22 -13.24 5.98
N SER A 171 -1.42 -12.66 5.80
CA SER A 171 -2.35 -13.13 4.78
C SER A 171 -1.75 -13.00 3.37
N LYS A 172 -1.95 -14.04 2.54
CA LYS A 172 -1.63 -14.00 1.10
C LYS A 172 -2.70 -13.22 0.31
N ILE A 173 -3.91 -13.13 0.84
CA ILE A 173 -5.00 -12.33 0.27
C ILE A 173 -4.79 -10.89 0.74
N CYS A 174 -4.07 -10.08 -0.05
CA CYS A 174 -3.72 -8.73 0.32
C CYS A 174 -3.43 -7.86 -0.92
N ARG A 175 -3.30 -6.57 -0.69
CA ARG A 175 -2.88 -5.59 -1.70
C ARG A 175 -1.35 -5.58 -1.84
N THR A 176 -0.80 -6.54 -2.60
CA THR A 176 0.65 -6.78 -2.75
C THR A 176 1.43 -5.53 -3.17
N GLN A 177 0.87 -4.71 -4.05
CA GLN A 177 1.52 -3.50 -4.53
C GLN A 177 1.75 -2.48 -3.40
N GLN A 178 0.74 -2.21 -2.57
CA GLN A 178 0.88 -1.28 -1.43
C GLN A 178 1.86 -1.81 -0.40
N LYS A 179 1.84 -3.12 -0.18
CA LYS A 179 2.82 -3.79 0.68
C LYS A 179 4.26 -3.59 0.16
N ALA A 180 4.46 -3.61 -1.17
CA ALA A 180 5.76 -3.35 -1.79
C ALA A 180 6.18 -1.89 -1.66
N GLU A 181 5.28 -0.95 -1.93
CA GLU A 181 5.53 0.49 -1.78
C GLU A 181 5.89 0.86 -0.33
N LEU A 182 5.18 0.30 0.67
CA LEU A 182 5.53 0.47 2.08
C LEU A 182 6.89 -0.17 2.44
N SER A 183 7.40 -1.11 1.67
CA SER A 183 8.76 -1.63 1.90
C SER A 183 9.82 -0.59 1.61
N MET A 184 9.62 0.25 0.60
CA MET A 184 10.51 1.37 0.30
C MET A 184 10.42 2.43 1.39
N ALA A 185 9.19 2.76 1.83
CA ALA A 185 8.97 3.66 2.96
C ALA A 185 9.67 3.18 4.25
N ALA A 186 9.59 1.87 4.54
CA ALA A 186 10.24 1.27 5.71
C ALA A 186 11.78 1.38 5.64
N ARG A 187 12.37 1.15 4.47
CA ARG A 187 13.82 1.33 4.26
C ARG A 187 14.23 2.80 4.45
N SER A 188 13.48 3.73 3.86
CA SER A 188 13.71 5.17 4.07
C SER A 188 13.56 5.56 5.55
N ALA A 189 12.55 5.04 6.24
CA ALA A 189 12.33 5.32 7.65
C ALA A 189 13.48 4.83 8.55
N ILE A 190 14.10 3.68 8.25
CA ILE A 190 15.28 3.21 8.98
C ILE A 190 16.45 4.19 8.86
N VAL A 191 16.59 4.86 7.72
CA VAL A 191 17.64 5.84 7.48
C VAL A 191 17.36 7.15 8.21
N HIS A 192 16.11 7.63 8.19
CA HIS A 192 15.75 8.98 8.61
C HIS A 192 15.06 9.07 9.98
N ASP A 193 14.74 7.94 10.63
CA ASP A 193 14.14 7.89 11.97
C ASP A 193 15.05 7.12 12.93
N PRO A 194 15.72 7.79 13.87
CA PRO A 194 16.63 7.13 14.80
C PRO A 194 15.97 6.04 15.65
N GLY A 195 14.69 6.22 16.03
CA GLY A 195 13.94 5.24 16.81
C GLY A 195 13.66 3.96 16.02
N LEU A 196 13.30 4.09 14.72
CA LEU A 196 13.12 2.92 13.85
C LEU A 196 14.44 2.26 13.47
N ARG A 197 15.52 3.03 13.35
CA ARG A 197 16.88 2.47 13.13
C ARG A 197 17.28 1.60 14.32
N ARG A 198 17.17 2.11 15.57
CA ARG A 198 17.47 1.31 16.77
C ARG A 198 16.61 0.06 16.86
N TYR A 199 15.30 0.21 16.57
CA TYR A 199 14.38 -0.94 16.54
C TYR A 199 14.80 -1.98 15.50
N TYR A 200 15.16 -1.56 14.29
CA TYR A 200 15.65 -2.43 13.22
C TYR A 200 16.91 -3.20 13.65
N GLN A 201 17.92 -2.50 14.13
CA GLN A 201 19.19 -3.10 14.54
C GLN A 201 19.00 -4.14 15.66
N ARG A 202 18.22 -3.78 16.69
CA ARG A 202 17.88 -4.70 17.78
C ARG A 202 17.18 -5.96 17.26
N LYS A 203 16.14 -5.78 16.43
CA LYS A 203 15.38 -6.91 15.90
C LYS A 203 16.15 -7.78 14.93
N MET A 204 17.04 -7.21 14.16
CA MET A 204 17.95 -7.99 13.31
C MET A 204 18.87 -8.88 14.18
N LYS A 205 19.47 -8.33 15.24
CA LYS A 205 20.29 -9.10 16.17
C LYS A 205 19.52 -10.24 16.84
N GLU A 206 18.30 -9.97 17.31
CA GLU A 206 17.41 -10.97 17.92
C GLU A 206 17.01 -12.10 16.96
N LYS A 207 16.99 -11.87 15.65
CA LYS A 207 16.54 -12.81 14.63
C LYS A 207 17.68 -13.51 13.87
N GLY A 208 18.93 -13.32 14.26
CA GLY A 208 20.09 -13.98 13.65
C GLY A 208 20.69 -13.26 12.43
N GLY A 209 20.18 -12.07 12.06
CA GLY A 209 20.84 -11.16 11.10
C GLY A 209 20.80 -11.54 9.62
N ASP A 210 20.14 -12.62 9.23
CA ASP A 210 20.10 -13.12 7.86
C ASP A 210 19.06 -12.39 6.96
N LYS A 211 19.00 -12.77 5.66
CA LYS A 211 18.04 -12.22 4.70
C LYS A 211 16.58 -12.48 5.09
N SER A 212 16.29 -13.60 5.74
CA SER A 212 14.95 -13.96 6.22
C SER A 212 14.55 -13.03 7.37
N ALA A 213 15.44 -12.81 8.32
CA ALA A 213 15.29 -11.86 9.42
C ALA A 213 15.01 -10.45 8.89
N HIS A 214 15.74 -10.00 7.86
CA HIS A 214 15.51 -8.70 7.22
C HIS A 214 14.07 -8.54 6.73
N GLY A 215 13.53 -9.53 6.02
CA GLY A 215 12.13 -9.50 5.52
C GLY A 215 11.10 -9.38 6.64
N ILE A 216 11.30 -10.13 7.73
CA ILE A 216 10.43 -10.10 8.92
C ILE A 216 10.48 -8.73 9.61
N VAL A 217 11.69 -8.19 9.81
CA VAL A 217 11.88 -6.91 10.51
C VAL A 217 11.36 -5.74 9.67
N ILE A 218 11.60 -5.73 8.36
CA ILE A 218 11.00 -4.73 7.45
C ILE A 218 9.47 -4.78 7.53
N ASN A 219 8.87 -5.97 7.60
CA ASN A 219 7.42 -6.06 7.74
C ASN A 219 6.91 -5.50 9.08
N ALA A 220 7.65 -5.69 10.16
CA ALA A 220 7.34 -5.08 11.45
C ALA A 220 7.44 -3.55 11.41
N ILE A 221 8.43 -2.99 10.69
CA ILE A 221 8.56 -1.55 10.50
C ILE A 221 7.39 -0.99 9.67
N LYS A 222 6.96 -1.68 8.60
CA LYS A 222 5.75 -1.28 7.85
C LYS A 222 4.53 -1.15 8.78
N PHE A 223 4.36 -2.11 9.67
CA PHE A 223 3.27 -2.06 10.65
C PHE A 223 3.39 -0.84 11.58
N LYS A 224 4.61 -0.55 12.06
CA LYS A 224 4.86 0.66 12.87
C LYS A 224 4.58 1.95 12.09
N LEU A 225 4.90 2.01 10.80
CA LEU A 225 4.57 3.17 9.95
C LEU A 225 3.06 3.34 9.83
N ILE A 226 2.30 2.26 9.65
CA ILE A 226 0.83 2.31 9.61
C ILE A 226 0.28 2.85 10.92
N LEU A 227 0.76 2.35 12.07
CA LEU A 227 0.35 2.85 13.38
C LEU A 227 0.61 4.35 13.51
N ARG A 228 1.78 4.83 13.08
CA ARG A 228 2.15 6.24 13.13
C ARG A 228 1.27 7.10 12.23
N MET A 229 1.00 6.68 10.98
CA MET A 229 0.12 7.41 10.06
C MET A 229 -1.29 7.59 10.65
N PHE A 230 -1.86 6.55 11.25
CA PHE A 230 -3.15 6.66 11.90
C PHE A 230 -3.11 7.50 13.18
N ALA A 231 -2.00 7.44 13.93
CA ALA A 231 -1.83 8.21 15.16
C ALA A 231 -1.78 9.72 14.89
N VAL A 232 -1.01 10.17 13.90
CA VAL A 232 -0.92 11.61 13.55
C VAL A 232 -2.26 12.16 13.03
N VAL A 233 -3.00 11.38 12.25
CA VAL A 233 -4.33 11.78 11.77
C VAL A 233 -5.34 11.85 12.93
N ARG A 234 -5.30 10.91 13.85
CA ARG A 234 -6.18 10.90 15.03
C ARG A 234 -5.86 12.05 15.98
N ALA A 235 -4.56 12.33 16.21
CA ALA A 235 -4.12 13.42 17.07
C ALA A 235 -4.33 14.80 16.41
N GLY A 236 -4.35 14.87 15.08
CA GLY A 236 -4.37 16.12 14.34
C GLY A 236 -3.05 16.89 14.41
N GLU A 237 -1.95 16.24 14.82
CA GLU A 237 -0.62 16.83 14.99
C GLU A 237 0.42 16.12 14.11
N PRO A 238 1.39 16.86 13.54
CA PRO A 238 2.49 16.29 12.77
C PRO A 238 3.34 15.33 13.62
N TYR A 239 3.96 14.37 12.93
CA TYR A 239 4.85 13.42 13.58
C TYR A 239 6.07 14.09 14.19
N ARG A 240 6.33 13.82 15.46
CA ARG A 240 7.53 14.23 16.16
C ARG A 240 8.44 13.02 16.38
N VAL A 241 9.71 13.16 16.02
CA VAL A 241 10.71 12.11 16.30
C VAL A 241 10.95 12.07 17.80
N LEU A 242 10.66 10.93 18.41
CA LEU A 242 10.95 10.73 19.83
C LEU A 242 12.42 10.36 19.99
N ASN A 243 13.18 11.24 20.59
CA ASN A 243 14.56 11.01 21.01
C ASN A 243 14.52 10.33 22.39
N TYR A 244 14.50 8.98 22.41
CA TYR A 244 14.74 8.19 23.62
C TYR A 244 16.18 7.75 23.68
#